data_ca4bac9a26185e8cc4327e55b99f6237
#
_entry.id   ca4bac9a26185e8cc4327e55b99f6237
#
_cell.length_a   1.000
_cell.length_b   1.000
_cell.length_c   1.000
_cell.angle_alpha   90.00
_cell.angle_beta   90.00
_cell.angle_gamma   90.00
#
_symmetry.space_group_name_H-M   'P 1'
#
loop_
_entity.id
_entity.type
_entity.pdbx_description
1 polymer ?
#
loop_
_entity_poly.entity_id
_entity_poly.type
_entity_poly.pdbx_seq_one_letter_code
_entity_poly.pdbx_strand_id
1 'polypeptide(L)'
;MTRLEPGTVLDGIDRDGAARLIVGTPGSGKTEFALSVLMAGYGGTQAVMAVSGRVAADALGNRVIRELGFSVQARPVTTLGAVAFRAISASREGTGLPSPRLLNGAEQDALLRQVMAVHLRHAVAGDDCSTCDLLR
;
A
#
# COMPACT_ATOMS: atom_id res chain seq x y z
N MET A 1 -0.99 -2.11 30.21
CA MET A 1 -1.45 -2.12 28.81
C MET A 1 -1.61 -0.65 28.40
N THR A 2 -0.65 -0.09 27.68
CA THR A 2 -0.64 1.34 27.35
C THR A 2 -1.61 1.59 26.21
N ARG A 3 -2.63 2.43 26.44
CA ARG A 3 -3.55 2.87 25.39
C ARG A 3 -2.80 3.85 24.48
N LEU A 4 -2.65 3.51 23.22
CA LEU A 4 -2.06 4.41 22.22
C LEU A 4 -3.13 5.40 21.76
N GLU A 5 -2.84 6.69 21.92
CA GLU A 5 -3.66 7.75 21.33
C GLU A 5 -3.24 7.97 19.87
N PRO A 6 -4.18 8.24 18.94
CA PRO A 6 -3.89 8.37 17.51
C PRO A 6 -2.84 9.43 17.18
N GLY A 7 -2.85 10.57 17.88
CA GLY A 7 -1.88 11.65 17.69
C GLY A 7 -0.45 11.22 18.05
N THR A 8 -0.27 10.45 19.11
CA THR A 8 1.05 9.94 19.53
C THR A 8 1.66 8.98 18.50
N VAL A 9 0.82 8.24 17.77
CA VAL A 9 1.29 7.33 16.71
C VAL A 9 1.86 8.12 15.54
N LEU A 10 1.20 9.21 15.14
CA LEU A 10 1.70 10.08 14.05
C LEU A 10 3.01 10.77 14.41
N ASP A 11 3.12 11.33 15.60
CA ASP A 11 4.35 11.95 16.09
C ASP A 11 5.55 11.00 16.09
N GLY A 12 5.32 9.73 16.42
CA GLY A 12 6.37 8.71 16.40
C GLY A 12 6.77 8.28 14.99
N ILE A 13 5.84 8.26 14.04
CA ILE A 13 6.13 7.90 12.64
C ILE A 13 6.96 9.00 11.95
N ASP A 14 6.61 10.25 12.16
CA ASP A 14 7.31 11.39 11.52
C ASP A 14 8.75 11.57 12.03
N ARG A 15 9.02 11.21 13.29
CA ARG A 15 10.35 11.44 13.89
C ARG A 15 11.36 10.34 13.61
N ASP A 16 10.91 9.08 13.59
CA ASP A 16 11.81 7.93 13.59
C ASP A 16 11.75 7.08 12.31
N GLY A 17 10.79 7.32 11.40
CA GLY A 17 10.55 6.46 10.24
C GLY A 17 10.22 5.00 10.63
N ALA A 18 9.90 4.76 11.90
CA ALA A 18 9.73 3.43 12.43
C ALA A 18 8.40 2.80 12.00
N ALA A 19 8.46 1.58 11.49
CA ALA A 19 7.26 0.79 11.25
C ALA A 19 6.62 0.37 12.59
N ARG A 20 5.30 0.49 12.70
CA ARG A 20 4.53 0.06 13.88
C ARG A 20 3.57 -1.05 13.51
N LEU A 21 3.60 -2.14 14.24
CA LEU A 21 2.71 -3.27 14.08
C LEU A 21 1.61 -3.24 15.15
N ILE A 22 0.36 -3.21 14.71
CA ILE A 22 -0.82 -3.28 15.60
C ILE A 22 -1.41 -4.69 15.52
N VAL A 23 -1.34 -5.42 16.62
CA VAL A 23 -1.83 -6.79 16.73
C VAL A 23 -3.07 -6.83 17.61
N GLY A 24 -4.05 -7.64 17.22
CA GLY A 24 -5.28 -7.85 18.00
C GLY A 24 -6.18 -8.90 17.36
N THR A 25 -7.11 -9.45 18.15
CA THR A 25 -8.11 -10.42 17.68
C THR A 25 -9.07 -9.79 16.65
N PRO A 26 -9.78 -10.58 15.84
CA PRO A 26 -10.89 -10.08 15.02
C PRO A 26 -11.88 -9.29 15.88
N GLY A 27 -12.37 -8.15 15.39
CA GLY A 27 -13.30 -7.29 16.13
C GLY A 27 -12.68 -6.40 17.20
N SER A 28 -11.36 -6.43 17.45
CA SER A 28 -10.69 -5.61 18.48
C SER A 28 -10.54 -4.11 18.14
N GLY A 29 -11.13 -3.65 17.06
CA GLY A 29 -11.09 -2.22 16.68
C GLY A 29 -9.84 -1.76 15.95
N LYS A 30 -8.99 -2.67 15.40
CA LYS A 30 -7.77 -2.29 14.65
C LYS A 30 -8.05 -1.32 13.48
N THR A 31 -9.08 -1.60 12.70
CA THR A 31 -9.48 -0.74 11.58
C THR A 31 -9.97 0.62 12.07
N GLU A 32 -10.71 0.64 13.15
CA GLU A 32 -11.20 1.85 13.80
C GLU A 32 -10.04 2.73 14.28
N PHE A 33 -9.06 2.10 14.92
CA PHE A 33 -7.84 2.78 15.33
C PHE A 33 -7.06 3.34 14.13
N ALA A 34 -6.89 2.56 13.05
CA ALA A 34 -6.21 3.03 11.84
C ALA A 34 -6.94 4.21 11.18
N LEU A 35 -8.28 4.20 11.16
CA LEU A 35 -9.08 5.32 10.67
C LEU A 35 -8.92 6.56 11.56
N SER A 36 -8.90 6.42 12.88
CA SER A 36 -8.69 7.55 13.79
C SER A 36 -7.31 8.17 13.63
N VAL A 37 -6.27 7.37 13.40
CA VAL A 37 -4.93 7.86 13.05
C VAL A 37 -4.94 8.63 11.72
N LEU A 38 -5.58 8.07 10.69
CA LEU A 38 -5.73 8.73 9.39
C LEU A 38 -6.42 10.09 9.52
N MET A 39 -7.54 10.14 10.26
CA MET A 39 -8.30 11.38 10.46
C MET A 39 -7.55 12.42 11.29
N ALA A 40 -6.80 12.00 12.31
CA ALA A 40 -5.97 12.91 13.10
C ALA A 40 -4.84 13.54 12.29
N GLY A 41 -4.29 12.81 11.29
CA GLY A 41 -3.25 13.33 10.38
C GLY A 41 -3.79 14.13 9.19
N TYR A 42 -5.11 14.15 9.01
CA TYR A 42 -5.72 14.82 7.87
C TYR A 42 -5.67 16.34 8.05
N GLY A 43 -4.93 17.02 7.16
CA GLY A 43 -4.74 18.48 7.23
C GLY A 43 -3.32 18.93 7.53
N GLY A 44 -2.43 18.03 8.01
CA GLY A 44 -1.01 18.32 8.27
C GLY A 44 -0.04 17.34 7.61
N THR A 45 -0.44 16.08 7.47
CA THR A 45 0.38 15.01 6.91
C THR A 45 -0.37 14.35 5.76
N GLN A 46 0.31 14.03 4.64
CA GLN A 46 -0.28 13.28 3.54
C GLN A 46 -0.40 11.77 3.92
N ALA A 47 -1.21 11.48 4.92
CA ALA A 47 -1.47 10.11 5.33
C ALA A 47 -2.41 9.40 4.34
N VAL A 48 -2.06 8.17 3.97
CA VAL A 48 -2.87 7.32 3.09
C VAL A 48 -3.07 5.97 3.76
N MET A 49 -4.31 5.51 3.85
CA MET A 49 -4.65 4.17 4.30
C MET A 49 -4.73 3.23 3.09
N ALA A 50 -3.85 2.24 3.03
CA ALA A 50 -3.88 1.19 2.02
C ALA A 50 -4.61 -0.06 2.54
N VAL A 51 -5.53 -0.58 1.74
CA VAL A 51 -6.28 -1.81 2.06
C VAL A 51 -6.15 -2.83 0.93
N SER A 52 -6.43 -4.09 1.21
CA SER A 52 -6.24 -5.19 0.26
C SER A 52 -7.25 -5.20 -0.90
N GLY A 53 -8.47 -4.69 -0.69
CA GLY A 53 -9.55 -4.81 -1.67
C GLY A 53 -10.25 -3.49 -1.98
N ARG A 54 -10.76 -3.37 -3.22
CA ARG A 54 -11.49 -2.17 -3.68
C ARG A 54 -12.76 -1.91 -2.87
N VAL A 55 -13.54 -2.96 -2.57
CA VAL A 55 -14.77 -2.82 -1.79
C VAL A 55 -14.51 -2.22 -0.41
N ALA A 56 -13.45 -2.69 0.27
CA ALA A 56 -13.02 -2.14 1.54
C ALA A 56 -12.53 -0.69 1.40
N ALA A 57 -11.78 -0.38 0.33
CA ALA A 57 -11.31 0.97 0.06
C ALA A 57 -12.48 1.95 -0.14
N ASP A 58 -13.50 1.55 -0.90
CA ASP A 58 -14.67 2.40 -1.16
C ASP A 58 -15.53 2.58 0.11
N ALA A 59 -15.78 1.51 0.87
CA ALA A 59 -16.56 1.58 2.10
C ALA A 59 -15.90 2.48 3.17
N LEU A 60 -14.61 2.28 3.42
CA LEU A 60 -13.85 3.07 4.39
C LEU A 60 -13.62 4.51 3.91
N GLY A 61 -13.36 4.71 2.62
CA GLY A 61 -13.21 6.03 2.02
C GLY A 61 -14.48 6.88 2.13
N ASN A 62 -15.63 6.29 1.83
CA ASN A 62 -16.93 6.96 2.00
C ASN A 62 -17.24 7.30 3.46
N ARG A 63 -16.77 6.46 4.40
CA ARG A 63 -16.91 6.73 5.83
C ARG A 63 -16.06 7.93 6.24
N VAL A 64 -14.78 7.98 5.84
CA VAL A 64 -13.88 9.11 6.14
C VAL A 64 -14.44 10.42 5.58
N ILE A 65 -14.94 10.43 4.35
CA ILE A 65 -15.55 11.62 3.73
C ILE A 65 -16.75 12.11 4.54
N ARG A 66 -17.60 11.21 5.00
CA ARG A 66 -18.78 11.58 5.82
C ARG A 66 -18.39 12.13 7.19
N GLU A 67 -17.37 11.56 7.82
CA GLU A 67 -16.91 11.99 9.14
C GLU A 67 -16.16 13.33 9.09
N LEU A 68 -15.42 13.58 8.02
CA LEU A 68 -14.72 14.86 7.80
C LEU A 68 -15.65 15.98 7.31
N GLY A 69 -16.83 15.67 6.78
CA GLY A 69 -17.87 16.64 6.41
C GLY A 69 -17.55 17.52 5.20
N PHE A 70 -16.51 17.21 4.43
CA PHE A 70 -16.14 17.98 3.24
C PHE A 70 -15.60 17.09 2.12
N SER A 71 -15.60 17.63 0.89
CA SER A 71 -15.05 16.96 -0.28
C SER A 71 -13.53 16.91 -0.20
N VAL A 72 -12.99 15.72 -0.19
CA VAL A 72 -11.56 15.45 -0.13
C VAL A 72 -10.99 15.43 -1.55
N GLN A 73 -10.02 16.28 -1.86
CA GLN A 73 -9.38 16.34 -3.19
C GLN A 73 -8.66 15.02 -3.55
N ALA A 74 -8.13 14.31 -2.57
CA ALA A 74 -7.49 13.01 -2.78
C ALA A 74 -8.17 11.96 -1.90
N ARG A 75 -8.44 10.78 -2.44
CA ARG A 75 -9.00 9.66 -1.67
C ARG A 75 -8.00 9.21 -0.59
N PRO A 76 -8.28 9.40 0.70
CA PRO A 76 -7.36 9.05 1.78
C PRO A 76 -7.26 7.53 1.99
N VAL A 77 -8.26 6.77 1.52
CA VAL A 77 -8.28 5.31 1.56
C VAL A 77 -8.23 4.76 0.13
N THR A 78 -7.31 3.84 -0.11
CA THR A 78 -7.07 3.27 -1.44
C THR A 78 -6.55 1.84 -1.35
N THR A 79 -6.36 1.16 -2.47
CA THR A 79 -5.75 -0.17 -2.48
C THR A 79 -4.22 -0.08 -2.51
N LEU A 80 -3.54 -1.11 -1.99
CA LEU A 80 -2.07 -1.19 -2.04
C LEU A 80 -1.55 -1.10 -3.49
N GLY A 81 -2.23 -1.76 -4.45
CA GLY A 81 -1.88 -1.66 -5.87
C GLY A 81 -1.97 -0.23 -6.42
N ALA A 82 -2.96 0.56 -5.98
CA ALA A 82 -3.08 1.96 -6.39
C ALA A 82 -1.99 2.86 -5.77
N VAL A 83 -1.54 2.55 -4.55
CA VAL A 83 -0.38 3.21 -3.93
C VAL A 83 0.88 2.91 -4.73
N ALA A 84 1.15 1.65 -5.02
CA ALA A 84 2.30 1.22 -5.81
C ALA A 84 2.30 1.86 -7.21
N PHE A 85 1.15 1.85 -7.88
CA PHE A 85 1.01 2.47 -9.21
C PHE A 85 1.32 3.97 -9.18
N ARG A 86 0.82 4.70 -8.18
CA ARG A 86 1.13 6.14 -7.99
C ARG A 86 2.62 6.38 -7.74
N ALA A 87 3.25 5.56 -6.90
CA ALA A 87 4.68 5.65 -6.62
C ALA A 87 5.53 5.43 -7.89
N ILE A 88 5.19 4.41 -8.69
CA ILE A 88 5.87 4.15 -9.97
C ILE A 88 5.62 5.28 -10.97
N SER A 89 4.40 5.82 -11.05
CA SER A 89 4.09 6.95 -11.93
C SER A 89 4.90 8.18 -11.56
N ALA A 90 4.94 8.53 -10.28
CA ALA A 90 5.72 9.67 -9.79
C ALA A 90 7.23 9.50 -10.02
N SER A 91 7.77 8.28 -9.85
CA SER A 91 9.20 8.02 -10.09
C SER A 91 9.60 8.14 -11.57
N ARG A 92 8.63 8.06 -12.49
CA ARG A 92 8.87 8.20 -13.93
C ARG A 92 8.64 9.61 -14.46
N GLU A 93 8.05 10.49 -13.66
CA GLU A 93 7.86 11.89 -14.05
C GLU A 93 9.23 12.55 -14.32
N GLY A 94 9.36 13.20 -15.48
CA GLY A 94 10.61 13.86 -15.90
C GLY A 94 11.73 12.94 -16.38
N THR A 95 11.56 11.61 -16.39
CA THR A 95 12.61 10.67 -16.83
C THR A 95 12.57 10.34 -18.33
N GLY A 96 11.54 10.77 -19.05
CA GLY A 96 11.33 10.40 -20.46
C GLY A 96 10.87 8.95 -20.65
N LEU A 97 10.70 8.18 -19.59
CA LEU A 97 10.15 6.82 -19.65
C LEU A 97 8.64 6.85 -19.93
N PRO A 98 8.10 5.84 -20.62
CA PRO A 98 6.66 5.77 -20.86
C PRO A 98 5.90 5.62 -19.54
N SER A 99 4.72 6.22 -19.48
CA SER A 99 3.83 6.08 -18.32
C SER A 99 3.54 4.60 -18.03
N PRO A 100 3.52 4.18 -16.77
CA PRO A 100 3.19 2.82 -16.42
C PRO A 100 1.73 2.52 -16.80
N ARG A 101 1.45 1.29 -17.21
CA ARG A 101 0.10 0.82 -17.47
C ARG A 101 -0.20 -0.42 -16.62
N LEU A 102 -1.45 -0.60 -16.29
CA LEU A 102 -1.91 -1.83 -15.64
C LEU A 102 -2.01 -2.94 -16.70
N LEU A 103 -1.49 -4.11 -16.35
CA LEU A 103 -1.63 -5.31 -17.16
C LEU A 103 -3.01 -5.92 -16.94
N ASN A 104 -3.62 -6.45 -17.99
CA ASN A 104 -4.80 -7.30 -17.85
C ASN A 104 -4.38 -8.71 -17.41
N GLY A 105 -5.35 -9.58 -17.02
CA GLY A 105 -5.06 -10.90 -16.51
C GLY A 105 -4.27 -11.78 -17.49
N ALA A 106 -4.59 -11.75 -18.78
CA ALA A 106 -3.88 -12.53 -19.79
C ALA A 106 -2.42 -12.06 -19.96
N GLU A 107 -2.17 -10.76 -19.90
CA GLU A 107 -0.81 -10.19 -19.96
C GLU A 107 -0.01 -10.56 -18.70
N GLN A 108 -0.65 -10.55 -17.52
CA GLN A 108 -0.03 -10.97 -16.28
C GLN A 108 0.39 -12.45 -16.35
N ASP A 109 -0.51 -13.32 -16.82
CA ASP A 109 -0.24 -14.74 -16.99
C ASP A 109 0.90 -15.01 -17.98
N ALA A 110 0.93 -14.27 -19.10
CA ALA A 110 1.99 -14.39 -20.09
C ALA A 110 3.35 -13.98 -19.50
N LEU A 111 3.39 -12.84 -18.80
CA LEU A 111 4.59 -12.35 -18.15
C LEU A 111 5.08 -13.30 -17.06
N LEU A 112 4.16 -13.81 -16.21
CA LEU A 112 4.47 -14.76 -15.16
C LEU A 112 5.08 -16.04 -15.74
N ARG A 113 4.50 -16.59 -16.82
CA ARG A 113 5.08 -17.76 -17.52
C ARG A 113 6.48 -17.50 -18.04
N GLN A 114 6.75 -16.31 -18.58
CA GLN A 114 8.08 -15.93 -19.03
C GLN A 114 9.08 -15.89 -17.87
N VAL A 115 8.74 -15.23 -16.78
CA VAL A 115 9.57 -15.16 -15.57
C VAL A 115 9.84 -16.55 -15.01
N MET A 116 8.81 -17.39 -14.88
CA MET A 116 8.94 -18.76 -14.40
C MET A 116 9.82 -19.61 -15.33
N ALA A 117 9.69 -19.46 -16.65
CA ALA A 117 10.52 -20.20 -17.62
C ALA A 117 12.00 -19.79 -17.55
N VAL A 118 12.29 -18.55 -17.26
CA VAL A 118 13.65 -18.07 -17.02
C VAL A 118 14.18 -18.62 -15.68
N HIS A 119 13.39 -18.52 -14.63
CA HIS A 119 13.74 -19.01 -13.30
C HIS A 119 14.04 -20.53 -13.30
N LEU A 120 13.18 -21.33 -13.95
CA LEU A 120 13.40 -22.77 -14.08
C LEU A 120 14.69 -23.11 -14.84
N ARG A 121 15.05 -22.34 -15.86
CA ARG A 121 16.31 -22.54 -16.58
C ARG A 121 17.52 -22.25 -15.71
N HIS A 122 17.50 -21.19 -14.91
CA HIS A 122 18.56 -20.86 -13.96
C HIS A 122 18.69 -21.92 -12.86
N ALA A 123 17.57 -22.40 -12.32
CA ALA A 123 17.55 -23.46 -11.32
C ALA A 123 18.14 -24.79 -11.83
N VAL A 124 17.94 -25.12 -13.11
CA VAL A 124 18.52 -26.31 -13.76
C VAL A 124 20.00 -26.12 -14.06
N ALA A 125 20.43 -24.91 -14.42
CA ALA A 125 21.83 -24.58 -14.74
C ALA A 125 22.70 -24.45 -13.48
N GLY A 126 22.10 -24.35 -12.29
CA GLY A 126 22.86 -24.13 -11.04
C GLY A 126 23.45 -22.73 -10.91
N ASP A 127 22.98 -21.80 -11.72
CA ASP A 127 23.45 -20.41 -11.72
C ASP A 127 22.91 -19.66 -10.50
N ASP A 128 23.76 -18.87 -9.84
CA ASP A 128 23.35 -17.89 -8.83
C ASP A 128 22.45 -16.82 -9.47
N CYS A 129 21.17 -16.85 -9.16
CA CYS A 129 20.19 -15.91 -9.67
C CYS A 129 19.63 -15.05 -8.52
N SER A 130 19.98 -13.77 -8.51
CA SER A 130 19.48 -12.81 -7.50
C SER A 130 17.95 -12.74 -7.40
N THR A 131 17.24 -13.05 -8.50
CA THR A 131 15.78 -13.15 -8.51
C THR A 131 15.28 -14.42 -7.83
N CYS A 132 16.07 -15.50 -7.86
CA CYS A 132 15.75 -16.77 -7.19
C CYS A 132 15.84 -16.65 -5.66
N ASP A 133 16.75 -15.82 -5.16
CA ASP A 133 16.91 -15.58 -3.72
C ASP A 133 15.77 -14.73 -3.13
N LEU A 134 15.16 -13.88 -3.95
CA LEU A 134 14.00 -13.08 -3.54
C LEU A 134 12.69 -13.88 -3.48
N LEU A 135 12.66 -15.09 -4.07
CA LEU A 135 11.47 -15.96 -4.12
C LEU A 135 11.54 -17.14 -3.14
N ARG A 136 12.60 -17.26 -2.36
CA ARG A 136 12.76 -18.21 -1.26
C ARG A 136 12.30 -17.61 0.06
#